data_92e5227599160a5f3709bd31f64e37bf
#
_entry.id   92e5227599160a5f3709bd31f64e37bf
#
_cell.length_a   1.000
_cell.length_b   1.000
_cell.length_c   1.000
_cell.angle_alpha   90.00
_cell.angle_beta   90.00
_cell.angle_gamma   90.00
#
_symmetry.space_group_name_H-M   'P 1'
#
loop_
_entity.id
_entity.type
_entity.pdbx_description
1 polymer ?
#
loop_
_entity_poly.entity_id
_entity_poly.type
_entity_poly.pdbx_seq_one_letter_code
_entity_poly.pdbx_strand_id
1 'polypeptide(L)'
;SQADMGFAFDGDADRCLAVDAQGNLVDGDQIMGMIALAQAKAGKLAHNTLVVTVMSNLGLLIAMREAGIDVQQTGVGDRYVLERMREGGYTLGGEQSGHIILSEYATTGDGVLTALQLAALVATGPSLAEQASIVRRMPQVLVNVSGVDRAAADSNAVLAAAVEVATAELGDAGRVLLRPSGTEPLVRVMVEADTA
;
A
#
# COMPACT_ATOMS: atom_id res chain seq x y z
N SER A 1 12.40 -20.81 14.67
CA SER A 1 13.00 -21.44 13.49
C SER A 1 14.26 -20.66 13.10
N GLN A 2 15.14 -21.26 12.32
CA GLN A 2 16.31 -20.58 11.73
C GLN A 2 16.03 -20.21 10.28
N ALA A 3 14.77 -19.88 9.96
CA ALA A 3 14.37 -19.52 8.61
C ALA A 3 14.76 -18.05 8.31
N ASP A 4 15.18 -17.78 7.09
CA ASP A 4 15.54 -16.43 6.63
C ASP A 4 14.30 -15.55 6.43
N MET A 5 13.15 -16.19 6.11
CA MET A 5 11.86 -15.54 5.95
C MET A 5 10.72 -16.54 6.13
N GLY A 6 9.50 -16.03 6.31
CA GLY A 6 8.26 -16.80 6.32
C GLY A 6 7.18 -16.08 5.53
N PHE A 7 6.19 -16.84 5.08
CA PHE A 7 5.03 -16.31 4.36
C PHE A 7 3.73 -16.77 5.00
N ALA A 8 2.73 -15.91 4.97
CA ALA A 8 1.37 -16.22 5.39
C ALA A 8 0.40 -15.87 4.26
N PHE A 9 -0.53 -16.75 4.01
CA PHE A 9 -1.59 -16.60 3.03
C PHE A 9 -2.95 -16.59 3.73
N ASP A 10 -3.93 -15.94 3.15
CA ASP A 10 -5.31 -16.03 3.60
C ASP A 10 -6.04 -17.27 3.03
N GLY A 11 -7.35 -17.38 3.23
CA GLY A 11 -8.07 -18.64 2.98
C GLY A 11 -8.13 -19.09 1.53
N ASP A 12 -8.09 -18.17 0.57
CA ASP A 12 -8.08 -18.41 -0.88
C ASP A 12 -6.75 -18.07 -1.53
N ALA A 13 -5.75 -17.71 -0.70
CA ALA A 13 -4.36 -17.46 -1.09
C ALA A 13 -4.19 -16.34 -2.14
N ASP A 14 -5.11 -15.40 -2.20
CA ASP A 14 -5.02 -14.23 -3.06
C ASP A 14 -4.13 -13.12 -2.46
N ARG A 15 -3.77 -13.24 -1.17
CA ARG A 15 -2.92 -12.33 -0.39
C ARG A 15 -1.70 -13.03 0.16
N CYS A 16 -0.62 -12.25 0.27
CA CYS A 16 0.62 -12.67 0.91
C CYS A 16 1.12 -11.60 1.87
N LEU A 17 1.41 -12.00 3.10
CA LEU A 17 2.24 -11.24 4.02
C LEU A 17 3.52 -12.02 4.28
N ALA A 18 4.61 -11.31 4.59
CA ALA A 18 5.87 -11.94 4.89
C ALA A 18 6.34 -11.62 6.31
N VAL A 19 7.28 -12.42 6.80
CA VAL A 19 7.95 -12.22 8.09
C VAL A 19 9.44 -12.39 7.87
N ASP A 20 10.24 -11.45 8.38
CA ASP A 20 11.70 -11.52 8.30
C ASP A 20 12.30 -12.51 9.33
N ALA A 21 13.62 -12.69 9.28
CA ALA A 21 14.35 -13.58 10.17
C ALA A 21 14.27 -13.17 11.66
N GLN A 22 13.93 -11.91 11.95
CA GLN A 22 13.76 -11.36 13.29
C GLN A 22 12.32 -11.50 13.81
N GLY A 23 11.37 -11.90 12.96
CA GLY A 23 9.95 -12.01 13.28
C GLY A 23 9.15 -10.74 13.04
N ASN A 24 9.70 -9.75 12.35
CA ASN A 24 8.97 -8.54 12.00
C ASN A 24 8.07 -8.80 10.79
N LEU A 25 6.84 -8.30 10.87
CA LEU A 25 5.88 -8.36 9.77
C LEU A 25 6.33 -7.44 8.63
N VAL A 26 6.29 -7.96 7.42
CA VAL A 26 6.45 -7.24 6.15
C VAL A 26 5.10 -7.27 5.45
N ASP A 27 4.45 -6.11 5.37
CA ASP A 27 3.11 -5.98 4.83
C ASP A 27 3.09 -5.75 3.31
N GLY A 28 1.88 -5.67 2.73
CA GLY A 28 1.72 -5.51 1.29
C GLY A 28 2.36 -4.23 0.72
N ASP A 29 2.40 -3.15 1.49
CA ASP A 29 3.05 -1.91 1.05
C ASP A 29 4.57 -2.09 0.92
N GLN A 30 5.20 -2.73 1.91
CA GLN A 30 6.62 -3.04 1.86
C GLN A 30 6.94 -4.02 0.72
N ILE A 31 6.09 -5.04 0.54
CA ILE A 31 6.22 -6.01 -0.55
C ILE A 31 6.13 -5.32 -1.92
N MET A 32 5.12 -4.49 -2.13
CA MET A 32 4.96 -3.73 -3.38
C MET A 32 6.15 -2.81 -3.62
N GLY A 33 6.64 -2.12 -2.60
CA GLY A 33 7.80 -1.25 -2.70
C GLY A 33 9.06 -2.00 -3.16
N MET A 34 9.36 -3.15 -2.57
CA MET A 34 10.49 -4.00 -2.96
C MET A 34 10.38 -4.47 -4.41
N ILE A 35 9.21 -4.98 -4.80
CA ILE A 35 8.99 -5.48 -6.17
C ILE A 35 9.06 -4.32 -7.18
N ALA A 36 8.46 -3.16 -6.86
CA ALA A 36 8.50 -1.98 -7.73
C ALA A 36 9.94 -1.51 -8.00
N LEU A 37 10.76 -1.42 -6.94
CA LEU A 37 12.17 -1.03 -7.06
C LEU A 37 12.97 -2.03 -7.89
N ALA A 38 12.76 -3.32 -7.66
CA ALA A 38 13.43 -4.38 -8.43
C ALA A 38 13.04 -4.35 -9.91
N GLN A 39 11.74 -4.19 -10.20
CA GLN A 39 11.24 -4.09 -11.57
C GLN A 39 11.70 -2.80 -12.26
N ALA A 40 11.69 -1.67 -11.58
CA ALA A 40 12.19 -0.39 -12.12
C ALA A 40 13.67 -0.50 -12.49
N LYS A 41 14.50 -1.04 -11.59
CA LYS A 41 15.92 -1.29 -11.84
C LYS A 41 16.16 -2.22 -13.03
N ALA A 42 15.28 -3.19 -13.25
CA ALA A 42 15.34 -4.12 -14.37
C ALA A 42 14.72 -3.56 -15.67
N GLY A 43 14.13 -2.35 -15.65
CA GLY A 43 13.41 -1.78 -16.79
C GLY A 43 12.10 -2.50 -17.11
N LYS A 44 11.49 -3.19 -16.13
CA LYS A 44 10.28 -4.02 -16.28
C LYS A 44 9.03 -3.38 -15.68
N LEU A 45 9.17 -2.32 -14.88
CA LEU A 45 8.03 -1.60 -14.34
C LEU A 45 7.43 -0.71 -15.43
N ALA A 46 6.30 -1.10 -15.99
CA ALA A 46 5.68 -0.37 -17.10
C ALA A 46 5.36 1.08 -16.69
N HIS A 47 5.75 2.02 -17.54
CA HIS A 47 5.61 3.46 -17.30
C HIS A 47 6.27 3.95 -16.00
N ASN A 48 7.15 3.12 -15.41
CA ASN A 48 7.78 3.38 -14.11
C ASN A 48 6.74 3.73 -13.02
N THR A 49 5.62 3.00 -12.99
CA THR A 49 4.44 3.34 -12.18
C THR A 49 3.96 2.15 -11.36
N LEU A 50 3.66 2.40 -10.08
CA LEU A 50 2.99 1.50 -9.14
C LEU A 50 1.54 1.96 -8.92
N VAL A 51 0.58 1.03 -8.95
CA VAL A 51 -0.84 1.33 -8.64
C VAL A 51 -1.17 0.82 -7.24
N VAL A 52 -1.70 1.69 -6.37
CA VAL A 52 -2.06 1.36 -4.99
C VAL A 52 -3.43 1.92 -4.64
N THR A 53 -3.97 1.57 -3.48
CA THR A 53 -5.16 2.22 -2.96
C THR A 53 -4.80 3.44 -2.08
N VAL A 54 -5.78 4.29 -1.81
CA VAL A 54 -5.62 5.41 -0.86
C VAL A 54 -5.28 4.96 0.57
N MET A 55 -5.40 3.65 0.86
CA MET A 55 -5.05 3.08 2.16
C MET A 55 -3.58 2.71 2.29
N SER A 56 -2.81 2.68 1.20
CA SER A 56 -1.37 2.44 1.28
C SER A 56 -0.70 3.50 2.14
N ASN A 57 0.21 3.06 3.01
CA ASN A 57 0.88 3.93 3.97
C ASN A 57 1.69 5.03 3.28
N LEU A 58 1.68 6.23 3.85
CA LEU A 58 2.42 7.38 3.31
C LEU A 58 3.92 7.05 3.11
N GLY A 59 4.48 6.19 3.95
CA GLY A 59 5.87 5.74 3.82
C GLY A 59 6.16 5.06 2.48
N LEU A 60 5.22 4.29 1.92
CA LEU A 60 5.36 3.74 0.56
C LEU A 60 5.37 4.85 -0.49
N LEU A 61 4.46 5.83 -0.39
CA LEU A 61 4.39 6.95 -1.34
C LEU A 61 5.68 7.77 -1.34
N ILE A 62 6.23 8.03 -0.16
CA ILE A 62 7.51 8.73 0.00
C ILE A 62 8.65 7.92 -0.64
N ALA A 63 8.76 6.63 -0.31
CA ALA A 63 9.81 5.76 -0.83
C ALA A 63 9.78 5.67 -2.38
N MET A 64 8.59 5.56 -2.97
CA MET A 64 8.44 5.52 -4.42
C MET A 64 8.83 6.87 -5.06
N ARG A 65 8.39 7.98 -4.49
CA ARG A 65 8.78 9.33 -4.94
C ARG A 65 10.30 9.53 -4.90
N GLU A 66 10.96 9.12 -3.84
CA GLU A 66 12.42 9.21 -3.69
C GLU A 66 13.17 8.33 -4.70
N ALA A 67 12.56 7.20 -5.09
CA ALA A 67 13.08 6.31 -6.11
C ALA A 67 12.75 6.77 -7.55
N GLY A 68 12.01 7.87 -7.71
CA GLY A 68 11.55 8.36 -9.02
C GLY A 68 10.48 7.48 -9.67
N ILE A 69 9.75 6.68 -8.88
CA ILE A 69 8.65 5.84 -9.33
C ILE A 69 7.34 6.58 -9.10
N ASP A 70 6.52 6.71 -10.15
CA ASP A 70 5.20 7.29 -10.06
C ASP A 70 4.22 6.37 -9.33
N VAL A 71 3.31 6.96 -8.54
CA VAL A 71 2.27 6.21 -7.82
C VAL A 71 0.90 6.70 -8.27
N GLN A 72 0.08 5.76 -8.74
CA GLN A 72 -1.32 5.99 -9.02
C GLN A 72 -2.18 5.46 -7.86
N GLN A 73 -2.99 6.33 -7.26
CA GLN A 73 -3.86 5.95 -6.16
C GLN A 73 -5.31 5.76 -6.64
N THR A 74 -5.95 4.69 -6.16
CA THR A 74 -7.36 4.38 -6.44
C THR A 74 -8.18 4.36 -5.16
N GLY A 75 -9.49 4.26 -5.29
CA GLY A 75 -10.37 3.85 -4.20
C GLY A 75 -9.99 2.47 -3.66
N VAL A 76 -10.48 2.13 -2.46
CA VAL A 76 -10.22 0.85 -1.80
C VAL A 76 -10.97 -0.27 -2.52
N GLY A 77 -10.26 -1.33 -2.86
CA GLY A 77 -10.75 -2.54 -3.51
C GLY A 77 -9.87 -2.95 -4.70
N ASP A 78 -9.56 -4.24 -4.76
CA ASP A 78 -8.75 -4.89 -5.79
C ASP A 78 -9.24 -4.59 -7.21
N ARG A 79 -10.56 -4.54 -7.40
CA ARG A 79 -11.20 -4.18 -8.65
C ARG A 79 -10.72 -2.81 -9.17
N TYR A 80 -10.67 -1.78 -8.32
CA TYR A 80 -10.26 -0.45 -8.75
C TYR A 80 -8.77 -0.40 -9.10
N VAL A 81 -7.96 -1.15 -8.37
CA VAL A 81 -6.53 -1.32 -8.69
C VAL A 81 -6.38 -1.96 -10.07
N LEU A 82 -7.07 -3.07 -10.33
CA LEU A 82 -7.00 -3.78 -11.60
C LEU A 82 -7.53 -2.92 -12.77
N GLU A 83 -8.64 -2.21 -12.58
CA GLU A 83 -9.19 -1.30 -13.59
C GLU A 83 -8.16 -0.23 -13.95
N ARG A 84 -7.55 0.42 -12.94
CA ARG A 84 -6.52 1.46 -13.16
C ARG A 84 -5.27 0.89 -13.83
N MET A 85 -4.85 -0.31 -13.45
CA MET A 85 -3.71 -0.98 -14.11
C MET A 85 -3.98 -1.22 -15.58
N ARG A 86 -5.19 -1.67 -15.95
CA ARG A 86 -5.58 -1.90 -17.35
C ARG A 86 -5.65 -0.62 -18.16
N GLU A 87 -6.26 0.42 -17.61
CA GLU A 87 -6.38 1.74 -18.25
C GLU A 87 -5.02 2.36 -18.57
N GLY A 88 -4.07 2.25 -17.65
CA GLY A 88 -2.74 2.83 -17.78
C GLY A 88 -1.68 1.90 -18.37
N GLY A 89 -2.00 0.63 -18.61
CA GLY A 89 -1.02 -0.37 -19.05
C GLY A 89 0.05 -0.68 -17.99
N TYR A 90 -0.29 -0.52 -16.71
CA TYR A 90 0.65 -0.74 -15.60
C TYR A 90 0.77 -2.23 -15.25
N THR A 91 1.96 -2.64 -14.82
CA THR A 91 2.29 -4.06 -14.59
C THR A 91 2.26 -4.49 -13.14
N LEU A 92 2.28 -3.55 -12.20
CA LEU A 92 2.28 -3.82 -10.77
C LEU A 92 1.27 -2.93 -10.05
N GLY A 93 0.47 -3.54 -9.19
CA GLY A 93 -0.43 -2.83 -8.29
C GLY A 93 -0.92 -3.73 -7.17
N GLY A 94 -1.57 -3.15 -6.16
CA GLY A 94 -2.11 -3.93 -5.05
C GLY A 94 -2.54 -3.09 -3.85
N GLU A 95 -2.66 -3.76 -2.73
CA GLU A 95 -3.14 -3.23 -1.47
C GLU A 95 -2.22 -3.58 -0.31
N GLN A 96 -2.23 -2.77 0.75
CA GLN A 96 -1.50 -3.03 1.99
C GLN A 96 -1.84 -4.40 2.61
N SER A 97 -3.05 -4.91 2.36
CA SER A 97 -3.50 -6.23 2.81
C SER A 97 -2.68 -7.40 2.25
N GLY A 98 -1.83 -7.16 1.25
CA GLY A 98 -1.03 -8.17 0.58
C GLY A 98 -1.66 -8.74 -0.70
N HIS A 99 -2.81 -8.20 -1.14
CA HIS A 99 -3.37 -8.51 -2.46
C HIS A 99 -2.57 -7.76 -3.53
N ILE A 100 -1.68 -8.47 -4.21
CA ILE A 100 -0.72 -7.89 -5.17
C ILE A 100 -0.92 -8.52 -6.54
N ILE A 101 -1.09 -7.66 -7.53
CA ILE A 101 -1.32 -8.02 -8.92
C ILE A 101 -0.04 -7.79 -9.70
N LEU A 102 0.48 -8.86 -10.30
CA LEU A 102 1.61 -8.87 -11.22
C LEU A 102 1.07 -9.22 -12.61
N SER A 103 0.65 -8.21 -13.39
CA SER A 103 -0.13 -8.42 -14.62
C SER A 103 0.62 -9.17 -15.73
N GLU A 104 1.94 -9.28 -15.62
CA GLU A 104 2.75 -10.13 -16.50
C GLU A 104 2.42 -11.63 -16.31
N TYR A 105 1.93 -12.03 -15.12
CA TYR A 105 1.68 -13.42 -14.77
C TYR A 105 0.21 -13.73 -14.52
N ALA A 106 -0.53 -12.81 -13.89
CA ALA A 106 -1.92 -13.04 -13.49
C ALA A 106 -2.74 -11.74 -13.55
N THR A 107 -4.06 -11.88 -13.70
CA THR A 107 -5.01 -10.75 -13.74
C THR A 107 -5.73 -10.52 -12.41
N THR A 108 -5.24 -11.10 -11.34
CA THR A 108 -5.73 -10.99 -9.96
C THR A 108 -4.56 -11.06 -9.00
N GLY A 109 -4.78 -10.75 -7.73
CA GLY A 109 -3.82 -11.05 -6.68
C GLY A 109 -3.54 -12.54 -6.59
N ASP A 110 -2.27 -12.89 -6.40
CA ASP A 110 -1.80 -14.25 -6.22
C ASP A 110 -0.71 -14.23 -5.13
N GLY A 111 -1.07 -14.70 -3.95
CA GLY A 111 -0.18 -14.69 -2.80
C GLY A 111 1.01 -15.62 -2.97
N VAL A 112 0.82 -16.78 -3.60
CA VAL A 112 1.92 -17.74 -3.85
C VAL A 112 2.91 -17.17 -4.86
N LEU A 113 2.43 -16.57 -5.94
CA LEU A 113 3.26 -15.88 -6.91
C LEU A 113 4.05 -14.73 -6.25
N THR A 114 3.38 -13.93 -5.42
CA THR A 114 4.00 -12.84 -4.65
C THR A 114 5.11 -13.37 -3.75
N ALA A 115 4.87 -14.45 -3.01
CA ALA A 115 5.88 -15.10 -2.16
C ALA A 115 7.09 -15.58 -2.96
N LEU A 116 6.87 -16.17 -4.14
CA LEU A 116 7.95 -16.62 -5.01
C LEU A 116 8.78 -15.45 -5.55
N GLN A 117 8.15 -14.34 -5.91
CA GLN A 117 8.87 -13.11 -6.33
C GLN A 117 9.74 -12.57 -5.18
N LEU A 118 9.21 -12.49 -3.96
CA LEU A 118 9.98 -12.08 -2.78
C LEU A 118 11.14 -13.03 -2.50
N ALA A 119 10.88 -14.33 -2.53
CA ALA A 119 11.93 -15.35 -2.31
C ALA A 119 13.07 -15.20 -3.33
N ALA A 120 12.75 -14.94 -4.59
CA ALA A 120 13.74 -14.71 -5.63
C ALA A 120 14.56 -13.43 -5.39
N LEU A 121 13.93 -12.34 -4.91
CA LEU A 121 14.64 -11.11 -4.57
C LEU A 121 15.60 -11.31 -3.40
N VAL A 122 15.18 -12.02 -2.36
CA VAL A 122 16.03 -12.30 -1.19
C VAL A 122 17.15 -13.28 -1.54
N ALA A 123 16.88 -14.30 -2.35
CA ALA A 123 17.90 -15.28 -2.75
C ALA A 123 19.05 -14.67 -3.57
N THR A 124 18.82 -13.55 -4.24
CA THR A 124 19.79 -12.89 -5.12
C THR A 124 20.27 -11.53 -4.64
N GLY A 125 19.77 -11.06 -3.49
CA GLY A 125 20.01 -9.72 -2.97
C GLY A 125 20.22 -9.68 -1.45
N PRO A 126 20.01 -8.52 -0.86
CA PRO A 126 20.02 -8.34 0.60
C PRO A 126 18.91 -9.13 1.30
N SER A 127 19.00 -9.24 2.64
CA SER A 127 17.95 -9.87 3.45
C SER A 127 16.58 -9.20 3.28
N LEU A 128 15.51 -9.94 3.63
CA LEU A 128 14.15 -9.39 3.57
C LEU A 128 14.02 -8.12 4.42
N ALA A 129 14.60 -8.11 5.62
CA ALA A 129 14.58 -6.95 6.52
C ALA A 129 15.24 -5.71 5.89
N GLU A 130 16.40 -5.87 5.26
CA GLU A 130 17.10 -4.77 4.59
C GLU A 130 16.30 -4.23 3.40
N GLN A 131 15.74 -5.11 2.57
CA GLN A 131 14.94 -4.69 1.43
C GLN A 131 13.62 -4.00 1.87
N ALA A 132 12.94 -4.53 2.88
CA ALA A 132 11.71 -3.97 3.42
C ALA A 132 11.91 -2.60 4.10
N SER A 133 13.12 -2.34 4.65
CA SER A 133 13.43 -1.08 5.33
C SER A 133 13.38 0.16 4.43
N ILE A 134 13.37 -0.02 3.11
CA ILE A 134 13.21 1.06 2.13
C ILE A 134 11.85 1.75 2.30
N VAL A 135 10.82 0.97 2.64
CA VAL A 135 9.50 1.51 2.97
C VAL A 135 9.40 1.67 4.48
N ARG A 136 9.74 2.85 4.98
CA ARG A 136 9.56 3.18 6.39
C ARG A 136 8.09 3.44 6.67
N ARG A 137 7.45 2.51 7.39
CA ARG A 137 6.05 2.67 7.77
C ARG A 137 5.87 3.89 8.68
N MET A 138 5.04 4.83 8.23
CA MET A 138 4.66 6.00 9.01
C MET A 138 3.66 5.60 10.11
N PRO A 139 3.80 6.14 11.33
CA PRO A 139 2.78 6.01 12.35
C PRO A 139 1.40 6.42 11.83
N GLN A 140 0.38 5.65 12.19
CA GLN A 140 -0.98 5.84 11.71
C GLN A 140 -1.96 5.79 12.87
N VAL A 141 -2.85 6.76 12.92
CA VAL A 141 -4.00 6.78 13.82
C VAL A 141 -5.28 6.69 12.99
N LEU A 142 -6.15 5.75 13.32
CA LEU A 142 -7.46 5.57 12.69
C LEU A 142 -8.56 5.76 13.74
N VAL A 143 -9.44 6.75 13.51
CA VAL A 143 -10.59 7.02 14.35
C VAL A 143 -11.87 6.73 13.59
N ASN A 144 -12.74 5.90 14.16
CA ASN A 144 -14.08 5.63 13.63
C ASN A 144 -15.09 6.56 14.31
N VAL A 145 -15.74 7.42 13.52
CA VAL A 145 -16.76 8.35 14.00
C VAL A 145 -18.13 7.82 13.62
N SER A 146 -18.88 7.33 14.61
CA SER A 146 -20.25 6.81 14.45
C SER A 146 -21.29 7.90 14.76
N GLY A 147 -22.55 7.67 14.34
CA GLY A 147 -23.65 8.58 14.62
C GLY A 147 -23.66 9.85 13.74
N VAL A 148 -22.89 9.84 12.64
CA VAL A 148 -22.81 10.95 11.68
C VAL A 148 -23.48 10.57 10.36
N ASP A 149 -23.97 11.59 9.64
CA ASP A 149 -24.46 11.38 8.28
C ASP A 149 -23.26 11.12 7.33
N ARG A 150 -23.12 9.87 6.98
CA ARG A 150 -22.06 9.38 6.11
C ARG A 150 -22.10 10.00 4.71
N ALA A 151 -23.30 10.28 4.18
CA ALA A 151 -23.48 10.84 2.85
C ALA A 151 -23.11 12.34 2.82
N ALA A 152 -23.21 13.03 3.97
CA ALA A 152 -22.83 14.43 4.08
C ALA A 152 -21.30 14.62 4.22
N ALA A 153 -20.54 13.58 4.54
CA ALA A 153 -19.10 13.71 4.79
C ALA A 153 -18.33 14.29 3.58
N ASP A 154 -18.66 13.83 2.37
CA ASP A 154 -18.00 14.28 1.14
C ASP A 154 -18.43 15.67 0.66
N SER A 155 -19.60 16.18 1.14
CA SER A 155 -20.18 17.46 0.72
C SER A 155 -20.13 18.55 1.80
N ASN A 156 -19.62 18.24 2.99
CA ASN A 156 -19.59 19.18 4.11
C ASN A 156 -18.39 20.13 4.00
N ALA A 157 -18.65 21.39 3.64
CA ALA A 157 -17.60 22.39 3.45
C ALA A 157 -16.78 22.70 4.72
N VAL A 158 -17.40 22.62 5.92
CA VAL A 158 -16.68 22.83 7.18
C VAL A 158 -15.70 21.71 7.44
N LEU A 159 -16.11 20.47 7.17
CA LEU A 159 -15.26 19.31 7.31
C LEU A 159 -14.11 19.31 6.29
N ALA A 160 -14.40 19.66 5.04
CA ALA A 160 -13.38 19.80 4.00
C ALA A 160 -12.33 20.84 4.39
N ALA A 161 -12.75 22.01 4.85
CA ALA A 161 -11.85 23.07 5.32
C ALA A 161 -10.99 22.61 6.52
N ALA A 162 -11.57 21.86 7.46
CA ALA A 162 -10.81 21.33 8.60
C ALA A 162 -9.74 20.31 8.15
N VAL A 163 -10.06 19.46 7.18
CA VAL A 163 -9.10 18.50 6.59
C VAL A 163 -7.98 19.25 5.85
N GLU A 164 -8.31 20.30 5.09
CA GLU A 164 -7.30 21.12 4.41
C GLU A 164 -6.34 21.79 5.39
N VAL A 165 -6.86 22.38 6.48
CA VAL A 165 -6.01 22.99 7.53
C VAL A 165 -5.10 21.95 8.16
N ALA A 166 -5.63 20.81 8.58
CA ALA A 166 -4.83 19.75 9.18
C ALA A 166 -3.79 19.19 8.21
N THR A 167 -4.13 19.02 6.93
CA THR A 167 -3.18 18.58 5.90
C THR A 167 -2.08 19.61 5.68
N ALA A 168 -2.42 20.90 5.67
CA ALA A 168 -1.43 21.97 5.54
C ALA A 168 -0.46 22.04 6.74
N GLU A 169 -0.96 21.78 7.96
CA GLU A 169 -0.13 21.73 9.18
C GLU A 169 0.85 20.55 9.14
N LEU A 170 0.45 19.40 8.59
CA LEU A 170 1.30 18.22 8.46
C LEU A 170 2.32 18.36 7.31
N GLY A 171 2.02 19.14 6.28
CA GLY A 171 2.87 19.32 5.10
C GLY A 171 3.21 18.00 4.42
N ASP A 172 4.44 17.86 3.92
CA ASP A 172 4.92 16.65 3.24
C ASP A 172 5.23 15.47 4.19
N ALA A 173 5.23 15.73 5.50
CA ALA A 173 5.55 14.74 6.54
C ALA A 173 4.33 14.00 7.08
N GLY A 174 3.13 14.31 6.57
CA GLY A 174 1.91 13.64 7.02
C GLY A 174 0.75 13.80 6.05
N ARG A 175 -0.35 13.12 6.34
CA ARG A 175 -1.61 13.27 5.61
C ARG A 175 -2.83 12.99 6.48
N VAL A 176 -3.95 13.54 6.07
CA VAL A 176 -5.26 13.22 6.62
C VAL A 176 -6.10 12.57 5.53
N LEU A 177 -6.69 11.44 5.82
CA LEU A 177 -7.66 10.77 4.94
C LEU A 177 -8.98 10.63 5.68
N LEU A 178 -10.01 11.24 5.11
CA LEU A 178 -11.38 11.10 5.56
C LEU A 178 -12.17 10.29 4.56
N ARG A 179 -12.88 9.25 5.01
CA ARG A 179 -13.74 8.48 4.12
C ARG A 179 -14.95 7.88 4.83
N PRO A 180 -16.11 7.83 4.16
CA PRO A 180 -17.24 7.03 4.63
C PRO A 180 -16.88 5.54 4.61
N SER A 181 -17.33 4.78 5.62
CA SER A 181 -17.22 3.32 5.57
C SER A 181 -18.19 2.74 4.54
N GLY A 182 -17.73 1.79 3.72
CA GLY A 182 -18.57 1.11 2.74
C GLY A 182 -19.64 0.21 3.36
N THR A 183 -19.35 -0.38 4.53
CA THR A 183 -20.17 -1.42 5.17
C THR A 183 -20.83 -0.98 6.48
N GLU A 184 -20.29 0.02 7.17
CA GLU A 184 -20.72 0.44 8.50
C GLU A 184 -21.24 1.88 8.47
N PRO A 185 -22.20 2.28 9.35
CA PRO A 185 -22.74 3.65 9.40
C PRO A 185 -21.79 4.59 10.17
N LEU A 186 -20.58 4.78 9.66
CA LEU A 186 -19.54 5.62 10.25
C LEU A 186 -18.64 6.26 9.20
N VAL A 187 -17.94 7.29 9.61
CA VAL A 187 -16.86 7.93 8.85
C VAL A 187 -15.53 7.59 9.52
N ARG A 188 -14.54 7.24 8.71
CA ARG A 188 -13.17 6.94 9.16
C ARG A 188 -12.29 8.14 8.91
N VAL A 189 -11.59 8.56 9.95
CA VAL A 189 -10.56 9.60 9.89
C VAL A 189 -9.23 8.91 10.14
N MET A 190 -8.35 8.93 9.18
CA MET A 190 -6.99 8.39 9.27
C MET A 190 -5.99 9.53 9.19
N VAL A 191 -5.05 9.55 10.11
CA VAL A 191 -3.92 10.48 10.11
C VAL A 191 -2.64 9.67 10.11
N GLU A 192 -1.72 10.04 9.26
CA GLU A 192 -0.35 9.52 9.23
C GLU A 192 0.62 10.69 9.36
N ALA A 193 1.63 10.52 10.20
CA ALA A 193 2.67 11.52 10.42
C ALA A 193 3.94 10.88 10.97
N ASP A 194 5.06 11.61 10.96
CA ASP A 194 6.36 11.16 11.53
C ASP A 194 6.29 10.89 13.03
N THR A 195 5.37 11.53 13.75
CA THR A 195 5.10 11.36 15.18
C THR A 195 3.63 11.11 15.41
N ALA A 196 3.32 10.09 16.23
CA ALA A 196 1.93 9.78 16.64
C ALA A 196 1.44 10.73 17.73
#